data_e2f6e81f094c628ac4860fa939b120fb
#
_entry.id   e2f6e81f094c628ac4860fa939b120fb
#
_cell.length_a   1.000
_cell.length_b   1.000
_cell.length_c   1.000
_cell.angle_alpha   90.00
_cell.angle_beta   90.00
_cell.angle_gamma   90.00
#
_symmetry.space_group_name_H-M   'P 1'
#
loop_
_entity.id
_entity.type
_entity.pdbx_description
1 polymer ?
#
loop_
_entity_poly.entity_id
_entity_poly.type
_entity_poly.pdbx_seq_one_letter_code
_entity_poly.pdbx_strand_id
1 'polypeptide(L)'
;MVSILLISLLYLGIMLIAAKISEEIFRRIGLVTFVGPILMGILLGNGVFGVIQINEIISFITSLGIIFLLFLAGAEEFDVENRPNANIFLAVILESIIPFSVVLVALYVVDSKDSLILVAPLAMSSAGPLSRMLMDVEISENRISNLIFQQVILIEIIFVILFAIFLRTGKILITIIEIFLVFAFTIMFGGTLAKILERIEYYFKAREIEFAFLIAIILIIGYLSELYKFNSAISAFFLGILLKNYLKDRPELLERLHAFTYGFFEPLFFLGIGLYVTELNIIIILFLLFFSLIIASKFLAGFISSRVVKIDGKINGIATSVKGGVDSSLLLTSLTLGYINEFMYSFSILAISLSALIAPLLFQMSYKARKKISESKRVKLSQEVIKLQIKPLYVTCQENLRSVISKISERGVRGIVVVNYENKPLGYVSIQTLLEIDPELYENTKACDVLLEEVPIEYDNVKIIDLLRKFRETEKPVIAIVNKEGVLVTTVYERELARFLISL
;
A
#
# COMPACT_ATOMS: atom_id res chain seq x y z
N MET A 1 38.04 31.90 -3.51
CA MET A 1 36.62 31.64 -3.34
C MET A 1 36.24 30.35 -4.05
N VAL A 2 35.84 29.32 -3.31
CA VAL A 2 35.33 28.09 -3.93
C VAL A 2 34.00 28.45 -4.59
N SER A 3 33.80 28.06 -5.87
CA SER A 3 32.55 28.39 -6.56
C SER A 3 31.39 27.67 -5.89
N ILE A 4 30.21 28.30 -5.86
CA ILE A 4 28.97 27.70 -5.33
C ILE A 4 28.72 26.33 -5.98
N LEU A 5 29.01 26.18 -7.27
CA LEU A 5 28.91 24.94 -7.99
C LEU A 5 29.77 23.82 -7.37
N LEU A 6 31.05 24.15 -7.07
CA LEU A 6 32.00 23.16 -6.56
C LEU A 6 31.61 22.67 -5.17
N ILE A 7 31.20 23.58 -4.28
CA ILE A 7 30.74 23.19 -2.94
C ILE A 7 29.41 22.41 -2.98
N SER A 8 28.52 22.74 -3.92
CA SER A 8 27.26 22.03 -4.09
C SER A 8 27.44 20.60 -4.58
N LEU A 9 28.44 20.32 -5.44
CA LEU A 9 28.79 18.94 -5.83
C LEU A 9 29.25 18.13 -4.61
N LEU A 10 30.07 18.69 -3.74
CA LEU A 10 30.47 18.03 -2.50
C LEU A 10 29.26 17.78 -1.59
N TYR A 11 28.40 18.79 -1.40
CA TYR A 11 27.21 18.67 -0.57
C TYR A 11 26.25 17.61 -1.09
N LEU A 12 25.98 17.54 -2.40
CA LEU A 12 25.14 16.51 -3.00
C LEU A 12 25.69 15.11 -2.78
N GLY A 13 27.00 14.92 -2.93
CA GLY A 13 27.67 13.64 -2.65
C GLY A 13 27.52 13.22 -1.17
N ILE A 14 27.76 14.15 -0.24
CA ILE A 14 27.59 13.90 1.20
C ILE A 14 26.12 13.59 1.52
N MET A 15 25.19 14.37 0.96
CA MET A 15 23.75 14.18 1.17
C MET A 15 23.30 12.79 0.72
N LEU A 16 23.69 12.33 -0.47
CA LEU A 16 23.32 11.01 -0.99
C LEU A 16 23.85 9.88 -0.09
N ILE A 17 25.12 9.94 0.29
CA ILE A 17 25.74 8.91 1.14
C ILE A 17 25.07 8.92 2.52
N ALA A 18 24.95 10.09 3.15
CA ALA A 18 24.39 10.23 4.49
C ALA A 18 22.91 9.81 4.53
N ALA A 19 22.12 10.18 3.50
CA ALA A 19 20.74 9.78 3.39
C ALA A 19 20.60 8.26 3.24
N LYS A 20 21.36 7.64 2.34
CA LYS A 20 21.28 6.18 2.13
C LYS A 20 21.80 5.36 3.31
N ILE A 21 22.81 5.84 4.02
CA ILE A 21 23.30 5.20 5.26
C ILE A 21 22.21 5.29 6.34
N SER A 22 21.61 6.45 6.54
CA SER A 22 20.55 6.62 7.55
C SER A 22 19.29 5.83 7.21
N GLU A 23 18.90 5.78 5.94
CA GLU A 23 17.81 4.93 5.44
C GLU A 23 18.06 3.45 5.77
N GLU A 24 19.28 2.95 5.49
CA GLU A 24 19.66 1.56 5.79
C GLU A 24 19.67 1.26 7.29
N ILE A 25 20.14 2.18 8.11
CA ILE A 25 20.10 2.05 9.58
C ILE A 25 18.65 1.90 10.05
N PHE A 26 17.77 2.80 9.60
CA PHE A 26 16.35 2.78 9.97
C PHE A 26 15.66 1.50 9.49
N ARG A 27 15.97 1.03 8.30
CA ARG A 27 15.47 -0.25 7.77
C ARG A 27 15.88 -1.43 8.65
N ARG A 28 17.15 -1.50 9.08
CA ARG A 28 17.68 -2.60 9.94
C ARG A 28 17.02 -2.66 11.31
N ILE A 29 16.69 -1.51 11.88
CA ILE A 29 16.00 -1.45 13.16
C ILE A 29 14.47 -1.53 13.04
N GLY A 30 13.95 -1.74 11.81
CA GLY A 30 12.51 -1.89 11.55
C GLY A 30 11.71 -0.60 11.64
N LEU A 31 12.36 0.56 11.47
CA LEU A 31 11.73 1.87 11.44
C LEU A 31 11.45 2.35 10.01
N VAL A 32 10.60 3.35 9.89
CA VAL A 32 10.27 3.96 8.61
C VAL A 32 11.50 4.64 8.01
N THR A 33 11.87 4.23 6.81
CA THR A 33 13.18 4.51 6.20
C THR A 33 13.41 6.00 5.90
N PHE A 34 12.40 6.72 5.42
CA PHE A 34 12.56 8.13 5.02
C PHE A 34 12.81 9.09 6.19
N VAL A 35 12.46 8.70 7.42
CA VAL A 35 12.71 9.53 8.61
C VAL A 35 14.20 9.61 8.94
N GLY A 36 14.97 8.56 8.63
CA GLY A 36 16.43 8.56 8.78
C GLY A 36 17.11 9.72 8.05
N PRO A 37 16.91 9.89 6.73
CA PRO A 37 17.41 11.05 5.99
C PRO A 37 16.97 12.41 6.55
N ILE A 38 15.70 12.57 6.99
CA ILE A 38 15.25 13.82 7.61
C ILE A 38 16.08 14.15 8.86
N LEU A 39 16.23 13.18 9.76
CA LEU A 39 17.03 13.38 10.97
C LEU A 39 18.51 13.65 10.65
N MET A 40 19.06 12.97 9.65
CA MET A 40 20.42 13.23 9.17
C MET A 40 20.54 14.64 8.60
N GLY A 41 19.54 15.14 7.89
CA GLY A 41 19.48 16.52 7.42
C GLY A 41 19.46 17.53 8.55
N ILE A 42 18.70 17.29 9.62
CA ILE A 42 18.69 18.13 10.82
C ILE A 42 20.09 18.17 11.47
N LEU A 43 20.76 17.02 11.54
CA LEU A 43 22.12 16.95 12.11
C LEU A 43 23.15 17.69 11.25
N LEU A 44 23.11 17.52 9.93
CA LEU A 44 24.09 18.12 9.01
C LEU A 44 23.79 19.57 8.70
N GLY A 45 22.55 20.01 8.86
CA GLY A 45 22.09 21.38 8.64
C GLY A 45 22.41 22.33 9.78
N ASN A 46 21.91 23.56 9.65
CA ASN A 46 22.11 24.63 10.63
C ASN A 46 21.45 24.36 12.00
N GLY A 47 20.55 23.37 12.06
CA GLY A 47 19.91 22.96 13.32
C GLY A 47 20.89 22.40 14.36
N VAL A 48 21.97 21.72 13.92
CA VAL A 48 22.95 21.09 14.84
C VAL A 48 24.40 21.45 14.44
N PHE A 49 24.92 20.87 13.35
CA PHE A 49 26.35 20.96 13.01
C PHE A 49 26.68 22.04 11.97
N GLY A 50 25.74 22.49 11.16
CA GLY A 50 25.96 23.50 10.13
C GLY A 50 26.96 23.11 9.04
N VAL A 51 27.13 21.80 8.78
CA VAL A 51 28.07 21.27 7.78
C VAL A 51 27.60 21.56 6.36
N ILE A 52 26.30 21.43 6.12
CA ILE A 52 25.66 21.67 4.83
C ILE A 52 24.80 22.91 4.95
N GLN A 53 25.09 23.88 4.11
CA GLN A 53 24.30 25.11 4.01
C GLN A 53 23.42 25.04 2.76
N ILE A 54 22.16 25.45 2.90
CA ILE A 54 21.22 25.53 1.79
C ILE A 54 21.65 26.64 0.86
N ASN A 55 21.75 26.32 -0.42
CA ASN A 55 21.98 27.26 -1.51
C ASN A 55 20.99 26.99 -2.65
N GLU A 56 21.01 27.83 -3.68
CA GLU A 56 20.06 27.73 -4.81
C GLU A 56 20.09 26.35 -5.50
N ILE A 57 21.27 25.72 -5.63
CA ILE A 57 21.42 24.41 -6.27
C ILE A 57 20.81 23.31 -5.39
N ILE A 58 21.10 23.31 -4.10
CA ILE A 58 20.53 22.35 -3.14
C ILE A 58 19.01 22.51 -3.07
N SER A 59 18.53 23.74 -2.99
CA SER A 59 17.09 24.03 -3.00
C SER A 59 16.41 23.55 -4.28
N PHE A 60 17.02 23.80 -5.45
CA PHE A 60 16.51 23.34 -6.74
C PHE A 60 16.42 21.81 -6.82
N ILE A 61 17.47 21.09 -6.43
CA ILE A 61 17.48 19.62 -6.44
C ILE A 61 16.45 19.05 -5.45
N THR A 62 16.33 19.64 -4.27
CA THR A 62 15.29 19.25 -3.30
C THR A 62 13.89 19.46 -3.86
N SER A 63 13.66 20.58 -4.57
CA SER A 63 12.38 20.87 -5.23
C SER A 63 12.08 19.91 -6.39
N LEU A 64 13.09 19.50 -7.17
CA LEU A 64 12.91 18.41 -8.16
C LEU A 64 12.50 17.10 -7.47
N GLY A 65 13.06 16.80 -6.32
CA GLY A 65 12.68 15.63 -5.52
C GLY A 65 11.20 15.61 -5.19
N ILE A 66 10.62 16.74 -4.78
CA ILE A 66 9.17 16.87 -4.53
C ILE A 66 8.37 16.55 -5.79
N ILE A 67 8.76 17.11 -6.94
CA ILE A 67 8.05 16.94 -8.22
C ILE A 67 8.00 15.47 -8.63
N PHE A 68 9.14 14.78 -8.61
CA PHE A 68 9.20 13.37 -8.99
C PHE A 68 8.52 12.44 -7.98
N LEU A 69 8.62 12.71 -6.69
CA LEU A 69 7.93 11.92 -5.66
C LEU A 69 6.42 12.07 -5.77
N LEU A 70 5.91 13.28 -5.94
CA LEU A 70 4.46 13.48 -6.10
C LEU A 70 3.94 12.96 -7.43
N PHE A 71 4.74 13.03 -8.50
CA PHE A 71 4.38 12.38 -9.76
C PHE A 71 4.19 10.86 -9.55
N LEU A 72 5.14 10.19 -8.90
CA LEU A 72 5.03 8.76 -8.60
C LEU A 72 3.85 8.46 -7.68
N ALA A 73 3.64 9.24 -6.64
CA ALA A 73 2.49 9.08 -5.76
C ALA A 73 1.17 9.13 -6.57
N GLY A 74 1.03 10.11 -7.48
CA GLY A 74 -0.12 10.19 -8.36
C GLY A 74 -0.25 9.01 -9.31
N ALA A 75 0.85 8.47 -9.82
CA ALA A 75 0.86 7.36 -10.76
C ALA A 75 0.54 6.01 -10.11
N GLU A 76 0.93 5.79 -8.86
CA GLU A 76 0.84 4.50 -8.19
C GLU A 76 -0.39 4.37 -7.29
N GLU A 77 -0.73 5.42 -6.57
CA GLU A 77 -1.69 5.34 -5.48
C GLU A 77 -3.15 5.25 -5.95
N PHE A 78 -3.43 5.61 -7.19
CA PHE A 78 -4.80 5.73 -7.69
C PHE A 78 -5.29 4.48 -8.40
N ASP A 79 -5.52 3.34 -7.72
CA ASP A 79 -6.11 2.16 -8.35
C ASP A 79 -7.65 2.17 -8.29
N VAL A 80 -8.28 2.47 -9.42
CA VAL A 80 -9.74 2.64 -9.57
C VAL A 80 -10.45 1.30 -9.85
N GLU A 81 -9.75 0.17 -9.85
CA GLU A 81 -10.40 -1.12 -10.14
C GLU A 81 -11.48 -1.48 -9.12
N ASN A 82 -11.33 -1.02 -7.88
CA ASN A 82 -12.37 -1.14 -6.86
C ASN A 82 -12.99 0.24 -6.58
N ARG A 83 -14.11 0.55 -7.23
CA ARG A 83 -14.84 1.80 -6.96
C ARG A 83 -15.18 1.91 -5.47
N PRO A 84 -14.76 2.99 -4.78
CA PRO A 84 -15.09 3.20 -3.39
C PRO A 84 -16.60 3.23 -3.23
N ASN A 85 -17.13 2.50 -2.25
CA ASN A 85 -18.55 2.49 -1.95
C ASN A 85 -18.92 3.70 -1.05
N ALA A 86 -20.21 4.00 -0.90
CA ALA A 86 -20.70 5.13 -0.11
C ALA A 86 -20.18 5.12 1.34
N ASN A 87 -19.93 3.95 1.92
CA ASN A 87 -19.39 3.84 3.27
C ASN A 87 -17.94 4.34 3.36
N ILE A 88 -17.13 4.10 2.33
CA ILE A 88 -15.77 4.62 2.28
C ILE A 88 -15.79 6.15 2.19
N PHE A 89 -16.65 6.74 1.35
CA PHE A 89 -16.79 8.21 1.29
C PHE A 89 -17.20 8.81 2.62
N LEU A 90 -18.15 8.19 3.34
CA LEU A 90 -18.55 8.66 4.66
C LEU A 90 -17.40 8.54 5.68
N ALA A 91 -16.64 7.44 5.65
CA ALA A 91 -15.46 7.27 6.48
C ALA A 91 -14.40 8.36 6.21
N VAL A 92 -14.11 8.62 4.94
CA VAL A 92 -13.16 9.66 4.49
C VAL A 92 -13.60 11.05 4.95
N ILE A 93 -14.89 11.38 4.87
CA ILE A 93 -15.43 12.65 5.38
C ILE A 93 -15.15 12.79 6.88
N LEU A 94 -15.45 11.77 7.69
CA LEU A 94 -15.18 11.78 9.12
C LEU A 94 -13.69 11.91 9.45
N GLU A 95 -12.85 11.15 8.73
CA GLU A 95 -11.38 11.18 8.88
C GLU A 95 -10.72 12.45 8.35
N SER A 96 -11.42 13.23 7.55
CA SER A 96 -10.97 14.54 7.09
C SER A 96 -11.44 15.65 8.02
N ILE A 97 -12.73 15.71 8.35
CA ILE A 97 -13.33 16.82 9.13
C ILE A 97 -12.79 16.84 10.56
N ILE A 98 -12.70 15.70 11.24
CA ILE A 98 -12.27 15.67 12.65
C ILE A 98 -10.83 16.19 12.81
N PRO A 99 -9.81 15.64 12.11
CA PRO A 99 -8.45 16.15 12.24
C PRO A 99 -8.31 17.58 11.71
N PHE A 100 -9.01 17.92 10.62
CA PHE A 100 -9.03 19.30 10.08
C PHE A 100 -9.45 20.30 11.17
N SER A 101 -10.58 20.05 11.81
CA SER A 101 -11.12 20.96 12.84
C SER A 101 -10.21 21.03 14.07
N VAL A 102 -9.69 19.90 14.54
CA VAL A 102 -8.82 19.86 15.72
C VAL A 102 -7.50 20.55 15.45
N VAL A 103 -6.87 20.27 14.31
CA VAL A 103 -5.60 20.91 13.91
C VAL A 103 -5.79 22.41 13.71
N LEU A 104 -6.88 22.82 13.07
CA LEU A 104 -7.20 24.24 12.87
C LEU A 104 -7.31 24.97 14.21
N VAL A 105 -8.05 24.42 15.18
CA VAL A 105 -8.19 25.00 16.51
C VAL A 105 -6.84 25.06 17.23
N ALA A 106 -6.06 23.97 17.15
CA ALA A 106 -4.74 23.91 17.78
C ALA A 106 -3.77 24.96 17.22
N LEU A 107 -3.74 25.13 15.91
CA LEU A 107 -2.92 26.14 15.24
C LEU A 107 -3.38 27.57 15.59
N TYR A 108 -4.68 27.81 15.66
CA TYR A 108 -5.22 29.10 16.07
C TYR A 108 -4.82 29.51 17.49
N VAL A 109 -4.66 28.53 18.39
CA VAL A 109 -4.20 28.78 19.77
C VAL A 109 -2.70 29.07 19.82
N VAL A 110 -1.90 28.44 18.93
CA VAL A 110 -0.43 28.57 18.94
C VAL A 110 0.03 29.82 18.19
N ASP A 111 -0.53 30.09 17.02
CA ASP A 111 -0.22 31.31 16.22
C ASP A 111 -1.32 31.57 15.18
N SER A 112 -1.78 32.79 15.11
CA SER A 112 -3.14 33.07 14.70
C SER A 112 -3.38 33.40 13.22
N LYS A 113 -2.40 33.64 12.36
CA LYS A 113 -2.71 34.29 11.06
C LYS A 113 -2.48 33.43 9.80
N ASP A 114 -1.49 32.56 9.80
CA ASP A 114 -1.13 31.77 8.62
C ASP A 114 -1.40 30.27 8.77
N SER A 115 -2.23 29.93 9.75
CA SER A 115 -2.46 28.56 10.20
C SER A 115 -3.20 27.68 9.20
N LEU A 116 -4.01 28.25 8.31
CA LEU A 116 -4.83 27.44 7.38
C LEU A 116 -3.99 26.55 6.46
N ILE A 117 -2.86 27.04 5.99
CA ILE A 117 -2.00 26.26 5.08
C ILE A 117 -1.39 25.04 5.75
N LEU A 118 -1.11 25.12 7.07
CA LEU A 118 -0.54 24.01 7.85
C LEU A 118 -1.56 22.93 8.17
N VAL A 119 -2.87 23.23 8.10
CA VAL A 119 -3.91 22.25 8.41
C VAL A 119 -3.81 21.05 7.48
N ALA A 120 -3.60 21.28 6.18
CA ALA A 120 -3.52 20.20 5.21
C ALA A 120 -2.39 19.21 5.53
N PRO A 121 -1.09 19.60 5.60
CA PRO A 121 -0.02 18.64 5.89
C PRO A 121 -0.12 18.01 7.29
N LEU A 122 -0.69 18.70 8.28
CA LEU A 122 -0.81 18.18 9.63
C LEU A 122 -2.02 17.25 9.82
N ALA A 123 -3.12 17.46 9.09
CA ALA A 123 -4.35 16.67 9.22
C ALA A 123 -4.45 15.50 8.23
N MET A 124 -3.68 15.49 7.14
CA MET A 124 -3.74 14.41 6.15
C MET A 124 -3.11 13.11 6.64
N SER A 125 -3.35 12.03 5.90
CA SER A 125 -2.68 10.74 6.02
C SER A 125 -1.89 10.48 4.75
N SER A 126 -0.86 9.64 4.79
CA SER A 126 -0.03 9.34 3.61
C SER A 126 -0.08 7.87 3.22
N ALA A 127 -0.37 7.60 1.93
CA ALA A 127 -0.56 6.25 1.40
C ALA A 127 0.77 5.50 1.22
N GLY A 128 1.86 6.16 0.86
CA GLY A 128 3.15 5.51 0.66
C GLY A 128 3.68 4.75 1.89
N PRO A 129 3.83 5.39 3.07
CA PRO A 129 4.20 4.68 4.30
C PRO A 129 3.16 3.66 4.76
N LEU A 130 1.86 3.90 4.52
CA LEU A 130 0.82 2.92 4.80
C LEU A 130 1.04 1.64 3.99
N SER A 131 1.29 1.76 2.69
CA SER A 131 1.57 0.61 1.82
C SER A 131 2.73 -0.24 2.36
N ARG A 132 3.86 0.39 2.70
CA ARG A 132 5.01 -0.30 3.31
C ARG A 132 4.61 -0.99 4.62
N MET A 133 3.87 -0.30 5.49
CA MET A 133 3.40 -0.85 6.77
C MET A 133 2.50 -2.08 6.59
N LEU A 134 1.63 -2.08 5.58
CA LEU A 134 0.76 -3.22 5.26
C LEU A 134 1.56 -4.41 4.68
N MET A 135 2.60 -4.13 3.88
CA MET A 135 3.53 -5.14 3.36
C MET A 135 4.33 -5.79 4.50
N ASP A 136 4.87 -5.01 5.44
CA ASP A 136 5.67 -5.51 6.56
C ASP A 136 4.93 -6.51 7.47
N VAL A 137 3.61 -6.44 7.50
CA VAL A 137 2.76 -7.39 8.26
C VAL A 137 2.08 -8.43 7.37
N GLU A 138 2.46 -8.50 6.09
CA GLU A 138 1.98 -9.50 5.11
C GLU A 138 0.45 -9.50 4.89
N ILE A 139 -0.18 -8.32 4.89
CA ILE A 139 -1.62 -8.17 4.69
C ILE A 139 -1.99 -7.28 3.51
N SER A 140 -1.05 -6.89 2.67
CA SER A 140 -1.25 -5.96 1.55
C SER A 140 -2.39 -6.38 0.60
N GLU A 141 -2.61 -7.67 0.40
CA GLU A 141 -3.66 -8.20 -0.49
C GLU A 141 -5.00 -8.49 0.22
N ASN A 142 -5.13 -8.12 1.49
CA ASN A 142 -6.33 -8.45 2.26
C ASN A 142 -7.41 -7.39 2.07
N ARG A 143 -8.70 -7.81 2.09
CA ARG A 143 -9.85 -6.90 2.00
C ARG A 143 -9.78 -5.72 2.99
N ILE A 144 -9.29 -5.98 4.21
CA ILE A 144 -9.15 -4.94 5.25
C ILE A 144 -8.13 -3.89 4.80
N SER A 145 -6.98 -4.33 4.28
CA SER A 145 -5.92 -3.44 3.78
C SER A 145 -6.39 -2.59 2.62
N ASN A 146 -7.11 -3.18 1.67
CA ASN A 146 -7.68 -2.44 0.55
C ASN A 146 -8.67 -1.36 1.00
N LEU A 147 -9.51 -1.64 2.01
CA LEU A 147 -10.44 -0.65 2.54
C LEU A 147 -9.72 0.50 3.25
N ILE A 148 -8.68 0.21 4.05
CA ILE A 148 -7.86 1.22 4.71
C ILE A 148 -7.09 2.05 3.68
N PHE A 149 -6.50 1.38 2.69
CA PHE A 149 -5.72 2.03 1.64
C PHE A 149 -6.56 2.99 0.81
N GLN A 150 -7.78 2.59 0.41
CA GLN A 150 -8.73 3.46 -0.30
C GLN A 150 -9.13 4.70 0.54
N GLN A 151 -9.32 4.54 1.86
CA GLN A 151 -9.60 5.67 2.75
C GLN A 151 -8.42 6.66 2.74
N VAL A 152 -7.20 6.17 2.96
CA VAL A 152 -6.01 7.03 3.06
C VAL A 152 -5.72 7.75 1.75
N ILE A 153 -5.81 7.07 0.60
CA ILE A 153 -5.64 7.72 -0.72
C ILE A 153 -6.65 8.87 -0.91
N LEU A 154 -7.91 8.62 -0.63
CA LEU A 154 -8.93 9.66 -0.80
C LEU A 154 -8.71 10.84 0.15
N ILE A 155 -8.30 10.58 1.39
CA ILE A 155 -7.92 11.62 2.35
C ILE A 155 -6.74 12.43 1.81
N GLU A 156 -5.70 11.76 1.31
CA GLU A 156 -4.51 12.40 0.74
C GLU A 156 -4.88 13.35 -0.40
N ILE A 157 -5.68 12.88 -1.35
CA ILE A 157 -6.16 13.71 -2.48
C ILE A 157 -6.96 14.92 -1.99
N ILE A 158 -7.90 14.73 -1.06
CA ILE A 158 -8.71 15.82 -0.50
C ILE A 158 -7.80 16.89 0.11
N PHE A 159 -6.81 16.48 0.90
CA PHE A 159 -5.92 17.45 1.55
C PHE A 159 -4.92 18.11 0.60
N VAL A 160 -4.46 17.41 -0.45
CA VAL A 160 -3.66 18.03 -1.53
C VAL A 160 -4.49 19.10 -2.26
N ILE A 161 -5.75 18.83 -2.56
CA ILE A 161 -6.67 19.81 -3.16
C ILE A 161 -6.93 20.97 -2.22
N LEU A 162 -7.21 20.72 -0.94
CA LEU A 162 -7.40 21.76 0.08
C LEU A 162 -6.14 22.63 0.23
N PHE A 163 -4.96 22.03 0.22
CA PHE A 163 -3.69 22.76 0.25
C PHE A 163 -3.56 23.70 -0.95
N ALA A 164 -3.86 23.22 -2.15
CA ALA A 164 -3.84 24.05 -3.36
C ALA A 164 -4.82 25.23 -3.27
N ILE A 165 -5.97 25.04 -2.63
CA ILE A 165 -6.96 26.12 -2.38
C ILE A 165 -6.40 27.12 -1.36
N PHE A 166 -5.74 26.66 -0.29
CA PHE A 166 -5.21 27.52 0.77
C PHE A 166 -3.98 28.32 0.32
N LEU A 167 -3.19 27.82 -0.63
CA LEU A 167 -2.09 28.56 -1.24
C LEU A 167 -2.52 29.88 -1.90
N ARG A 168 -3.79 30.03 -2.26
CA ARG A 168 -4.33 31.20 -2.96
C ARG A 168 -5.40 31.90 -2.14
N THR A 169 -5.06 32.37 -0.97
CA THR A 169 -5.94 33.18 -0.11
C THR A 169 -6.47 34.40 -0.86
N GLY A 170 -7.79 34.53 -0.95
CA GLY A 170 -8.49 35.67 -1.59
C GLY A 170 -9.07 35.37 -2.98
N LYS A 171 -8.78 34.24 -3.63
CA LYS A 171 -9.32 33.86 -4.95
C LYS A 171 -9.86 32.43 -4.96
N ILE A 172 -10.47 31.98 -3.88
CA ILE A 172 -10.91 30.60 -3.67
C ILE A 172 -11.74 30.07 -4.86
N LEU A 173 -12.70 30.86 -5.35
CA LEU A 173 -13.54 30.47 -6.47
C LEU A 173 -12.73 30.24 -7.77
N ILE A 174 -11.76 31.11 -8.04
CA ILE A 174 -10.87 31.01 -9.20
C ILE A 174 -10.01 29.76 -9.06
N THR A 175 -9.46 29.48 -7.89
CA THR A 175 -8.63 28.31 -7.63
C THR A 175 -9.43 27.00 -7.77
N ILE A 176 -10.68 26.96 -7.32
CA ILE A 176 -11.56 25.81 -7.52
C ILE A 176 -11.82 25.59 -9.01
N ILE A 177 -12.06 26.66 -9.77
CA ILE A 177 -12.25 26.58 -11.23
C ILE A 177 -10.96 26.08 -11.91
N GLU A 178 -9.80 26.58 -11.52
CA GLU A 178 -8.50 26.16 -12.06
C GLU A 178 -8.20 24.70 -11.76
N ILE A 179 -8.44 24.23 -10.53
CA ILE A 179 -8.30 22.81 -10.15
C ILE A 179 -9.27 21.95 -10.98
N PHE A 180 -10.51 22.39 -11.12
CA PHE A 180 -11.50 21.71 -11.96
C PHE A 180 -11.07 21.68 -13.42
N LEU A 181 -10.53 22.76 -13.97
CA LEU A 181 -10.01 22.83 -15.32
C LEU A 181 -8.78 21.93 -15.51
N VAL A 182 -7.85 21.90 -14.56
CA VAL A 182 -6.69 20.98 -14.57
C VAL A 182 -7.19 19.53 -14.55
N PHE A 183 -8.16 19.23 -13.70
CA PHE A 183 -8.72 17.88 -13.60
C PHE A 183 -9.48 17.48 -14.88
N ALA A 184 -10.29 18.39 -15.43
CA ALA A 184 -11.00 18.17 -16.69
C ALA A 184 -10.03 18.03 -17.88
N PHE A 185 -8.99 18.86 -17.93
CA PHE A 185 -7.90 18.78 -18.89
C PHE A 185 -7.17 17.43 -18.75
N THR A 186 -6.88 17.04 -17.53
CA THR A 186 -6.27 15.76 -17.18
C THR A 186 -7.07 14.59 -17.76
N ILE A 187 -8.37 14.54 -17.52
CA ILE A 187 -9.25 13.47 -18.03
C ILE A 187 -9.35 13.52 -19.56
N MET A 188 -9.45 14.71 -20.13
CA MET A 188 -9.70 14.90 -21.57
C MET A 188 -8.45 14.65 -22.42
N PHE A 189 -7.27 15.02 -21.93
CA PHE A 189 -6.01 14.93 -22.68
C PHE A 189 -5.11 13.77 -22.28
N GLY A 190 -5.41 13.04 -21.18
CA GLY A 190 -4.58 11.94 -20.72
C GLY A 190 -4.39 10.83 -21.75
N GLY A 191 -5.46 10.41 -22.37
CA GLY A 191 -5.39 9.43 -23.46
C GLY A 191 -4.64 9.96 -24.71
N THR A 192 -4.66 11.28 -24.94
CA THR A 192 -3.94 11.91 -26.05
C THR A 192 -2.45 11.98 -25.76
N LEU A 193 -2.08 12.34 -24.54
CA LEU A 193 -0.68 12.41 -24.10
C LEU A 193 -0.04 11.01 -24.11
N ALA A 194 -0.74 10.00 -23.63
CA ALA A 194 -0.30 8.61 -23.71
C ALA A 194 -0.05 8.18 -25.16
N LYS A 195 -0.98 8.46 -26.08
CA LYS A 195 -0.82 8.18 -27.52
C LYS A 195 0.33 8.95 -28.18
N ILE A 196 0.63 10.16 -27.71
CA ILE A 196 1.79 10.92 -28.19
C ILE A 196 3.08 10.21 -27.77
N LEU A 197 3.18 9.80 -26.51
CA LEU A 197 4.33 9.05 -26.00
C LEU A 197 4.52 7.72 -26.75
N GLU A 198 3.45 6.97 -27.03
CA GLU A 198 3.48 5.74 -27.85
C GLU A 198 4.00 5.99 -29.26
N ARG A 199 3.56 7.09 -29.90
CA ARG A 199 4.06 7.47 -31.24
C ARG A 199 5.54 7.83 -31.23
N ILE A 200 5.99 8.54 -30.21
CA ILE A 200 7.41 8.89 -30.07
C ILE A 200 8.27 7.63 -30.00
N GLU A 201 7.88 6.65 -29.19
CA GLU A 201 8.57 5.35 -29.10
C GLU A 201 8.62 4.65 -30.47
N TYR A 202 7.52 4.65 -31.23
CA TYR A 202 7.45 4.01 -32.52
C TYR A 202 8.35 4.65 -33.59
N TYR A 203 8.41 6.00 -33.65
CA TYR A 203 9.17 6.72 -34.69
C TYR A 203 10.65 6.92 -34.35
N PHE A 204 10.99 6.98 -33.09
CA PHE A 204 12.34 7.26 -32.65
C PHE A 204 13.00 6.01 -32.04
N LYS A 205 14.12 5.59 -32.62
CA LYS A 205 14.90 4.43 -32.14
C LYS A 205 16.05 4.81 -31.19
N ALA A 206 16.06 6.03 -30.68
CA ALA A 206 17.08 6.44 -29.72
C ALA A 206 16.87 5.68 -28.39
N ARG A 207 17.98 5.24 -27.82
CA ARG A 207 17.95 4.53 -26.54
C ARG A 207 17.35 5.41 -25.44
N GLU A 208 16.49 4.84 -24.59
CA GLU A 208 15.87 5.51 -23.44
C GLU A 208 14.99 6.73 -23.81
N ILE A 209 14.52 6.82 -25.05
CA ILE A 209 13.81 8.02 -25.53
C ILE A 209 12.50 8.24 -24.78
N GLU A 210 11.75 7.18 -24.50
CA GLU A 210 10.47 7.22 -23.79
C GLU A 210 10.65 7.79 -22.37
N PHE A 211 11.68 7.32 -21.67
CA PHE A 211 12.02 7.82 -20.34
C PHE A 211 12.44 9.29 -20.35
N ALA A 212 13.26 9.70 -21.32
CA ALA A 212 13.69 11.09 -21.47
C ALA A 212 12.50 12.03 -21.76
N PHE A 213 11.57 11.62 -22.63
CA PHE A 213 10.37 12.40 -22.92
C PHE A 213 9.43 12.49 -21.73
N LEU A 214 9.26 11.40 -20.96
CA LEU A 214 8.47 11.42 -19.73
C LEU A 214 9.03 12.44 -18.73
N ILE A 215 10.34 12.41 -18.48
CA ILE A 215 11.01 13.40 -17.63
C ILE A 215 10.82 14.81 -18.18
N ALA A 216 11.01 15.02 -19.48
CA ALA A 216 10.83 16.32 -20.10
C ALA A 216 9.40 16.86 -19.93
N ILE A 217 8.39 16.02 -20.07
CA ILE A 217 6.99 16.40 -19.85
C ILE A 217 6.75 16.81 -18.40
N ILE A 218 7.27 16.05 -17.43
CA ILE A 218 7.17 16.37 -16.00
C ILE A 218 7.77 17.75 -15.71
N LEU A 219 8.97 18.02 -16.22
CA LEU A 219 9.67 19.29 -16.03
C LEU A 219 8.99 20.46 -16.73
N ILE A 220 8.52 20.26 -17.98
CA ILE A 220 7.80 21.33 -18.74
C ILE A 220 6.48 21.68 -18.05
N ILE A 221 5.71 20.68 -17.63
CA ILE A 221 4.46 20.91 -16.90
C ILE A 221 4.73 21.59 -15.56
N GLY A 222 5.79 21.16 -14.84
CA GLY A 222 6.25 21.85 -13.63
C GLY A 222 6.56 23.32 -13.88
N TYR A 223 7.34 23.63 -14.93
CA TYR A 223 7.66 25.00 -15.32
C TYR A 223 6.41 25.81 -15.68
N LEU A 224 5.54 25.26 -16.52
CA LEU A 224 4.29 25.94 -16.92
C LEU A 224 3.40 26.23 -15.71
N SER A 225 3.33 25.29 -14.78
CA SER A 225 2.56 25.46 -13.55
C SER A 225 3.06 26.65 -12.72
N GLU A 226 4.36 26.73 -12.46
CA GLU A 226 4.96 27.84 -11.73
C GLU A 226 4.77 29.18 -12.46
N LEU A 227 4.88 29.18 -13.80
CA LEU A 227 4.64 30.36 -14.64
C LEU A 227 3.21 30.91 -14.44
N TYR A 228 2.23 30.04 -14.32
CA TYR A 228 0.82 30.39 -14.04
C TYR A 228 0.51 30.49 -12.53
N LYS A 229 1.54 30.50 -11.68
CA LYS A 229 1.40 30.58 -10.22
C LYS A 229 0.64 29.40 -9.61
N PHE A 230 0.68 28.26 -10.27
CA PHE A 230 0.20 27.00 -9.74
C PHE A 230 1.40 26.17 -9.27
N ASN A 231 1.26 25.42 -8.17
CA ASN A 231 2.38 24.68 -7.60
C ASN A 231 2.79 23.50 -8.49
N SER A 232 4.07 23.44 -8.85
CA SER A 232 4.64 22.41 -9.74
C SER A 232 4.51 20.98 -9.19
N ALA A 233 4.65 20.80 -7.88
CA ALA A 233 4.56 19.52 -7.23
C ALA A 233 3.13 18.95 -7.26
N ILE A 234 2.12 19.81 -7.08
CA ILE A 234 0.71 19.45 -7.20
C ILE A 234 0.36 19.09 -8.66
N SER A 235 0.89 19.85 -9.62
CA SER A 235 0.72 19.55 -11.03
C SER A 235 1.34 18.20 -11.43
N ALA A 236 2.50 17.90 -10.88
CA ALA A 236 3.16 16.61 -11.09
C ALA A 236 2.33 15.46 -10.53
N PHE A 237 1.70 15.61 -9.36
CA PHE A 237 0.77 14.62 -8.81
C PHE A 237 -0.40 14.35 -9.75
N PHE A 238 -1.07 15.38 -10.25
CA PHE A 238 -2.15 15.21 -11.22
C PHE A 238 -1.68 14.60 -12.55
N LEU A 239 -0.49 14.97 -13.02
CA LEU A 239 0.12 14.35 -14.20
C LEU A 239 0.40 12.86 -13.98
N GLY A 240 0.82 12.47 -12.78
CA GLY A 240 0.98 11.08 -12.38
C GLY A 240 -0.33 10.30 -12.49
N ILE A 241 -1.42 10.83 -11.93
CA ILE A 241 -2.76 10.24 -12.04
C ILE A 241 -3.17 10.10 -13.52
N LEU A 242 -2.87 11.10 -14.33
CA LEU A 242 -3.16 11.11 -15.77
C LEU A 242 -2.45 9.98 -16.53
N LEU A 243 -1.17 9.80 -16.29
CA LEU A 243 -0.31 8.83 -16.96
C LEU A 243 -0.33 7.44 -16.33
N LYS A 244 -1.10 7.23 -15.27
CA LYS A 244 -1.15 5.96 -14.56
C LYS A 244 -1.35 4.74 -15.45
N ASN A 245 -2.41 4.76 -16.28
CA ASN A 245 -2.71 3.62 -17.16
C ASN A 245 -1.58 3.39 -18.17
N TYR A 246 -1.01 4.47 -18.70
CA TYR A 246 0.14 4.40 -19.59
C TYR A 246 1.36 3.75 -18.95
N LEU A 247 1.65 4.10 -17.68
CA LEU A 247 2.76 3.53 -16.91
C LEU A 247 2.48 2.09 -16.45
N LYS A 248 1.22 1.76 -16.12
CA LYS A 248 0.81 0.39 -15.75
C LYS A 248 1.07 -0.61 -16.89
N ASP A 249 0.87 -0.17 -18.13
CA ASP A 249 1.13 -0.99 -19.31
C ASP A 249 2.62 -1.09 -19.67
N ARG A 250 3.50 -0.33 -18.97
CA ARG A 250 4.95 -0.25 -19.18
C ARG A 250 5.75 -0.41 -17.90
N PRO A 251 5.79 -1.63 -17.34
CA PRO A 251 6.45 -1.89 -16.06
C PRO A 251 7.94 -1.53 -16.07
N GLU A 252 8.63 -1.70 -17.20
CA GLU A 252 10.06 -1.35 -17.33
C GLU A 252 10.28 0.18 -17.21
N LEU A 253 9.40 0.99 -17.81
CA LEU A 253 9.47 2.45 -17.71
C LEU A 253 9.20 2.91 -16.28
N LEU A 254 8.21 2.29 -15.62
CA LEU A 254 7.89 2.57 -14.23
C LEU A 254 9.04 2.18 -13.30
N GLU A 255 9.69 1.04 -13.52
CA GLU A 255 10.86 0.59 -12.75
C GLU A 255 12.05 1.57 -12.89
N ARG A 256 12.31 2.07 -14.11
CA ARG A 256 13.33 3.11 -14.34
C ARG A 256 13.00 4.40 -13.62
N LEU A 257 11.74 4.80 -13.64
CA LEU A 257 11.27 6.00 -12.94
C LEU A 257 11.42 5.82 -11.41
N HIS A 258 11.12 4.62 -10.88
CA HIS A 258 11.38 4.27 -9.49
C HIS A 258 12.87 4.36 -9.14
N ALA A 259 13.74 3.74 -9.95
CA ALA A 259 15.17 3.77 -9.71
C ALA A 259 15.73 5.20 -9.72
N PHE A 260 15.25 6.05 -10.62
CA PHE A 260 15.64 7.44 -10.73
C PHE A 260 15.12 8.27 -9.54
N THR A 261 13.85 8.10 -9.20
CA THR A 261 13.23 8.86 -8.09
C THR A 261 13.75 8.39 -6.74
N TYR A 262 13.63 7.10 -6.43
CA TYR A 262 14.03 6.56 -5.11
C TYR A 262 15.54 6.38 -4.95
N GLY A 263 16.28 6.27 -6.06
CA GLY A 263 17.74 6.15 -6.03
C GLY A 263 18.47 7.49 -5.84
N PHE A 264 17.92 8.56 -6.40
CA PHE A 264 18.58 9.86 -6.42
C PHE A 264 17.77 10.97 -5.75
N PHE A 265 16.52 11.20 -6.17
CA PHE A 265 15.75 12.36 -5.70
C PHE A 265 15.18 12.19 -4.30
N GLU A 266 14.62 11.04 -3.97
CA GLU A 266 14.03 10.79 -2.65
C GLU A 266 15.02 11.00 -1.50
N PRO A 267 16.23 10.43 -1.52
CA PRO A 267 17.19 10.66 -0.44
C PRO A 267 17.61 12.12 -0.31
N LEU A 268 17.82 12.81 -1.43
CA LEU A 268 18.18 14.24 -1.43
C LEU A 268 17.02 15.11 -0.92
N PHE A 269 15.78 14.76 -1.30
CA PHE A 269 14.58 15.43 -0.86
C PHE A 269 14.39 15.30 0.65
N PHE A 270 14.38 14.09 1.20
CA PHE A 270 14.13 13.90 2.63
C PHE A 270 15.26 14.47 3.49
N LEU A 271 16.51 14.33 3.07
CA LEU A 271 17.60 14.99 3.77
C LEU A 271 17.49 16.51 3.64
N GLY A 272 17.13 17.02 2.46
CA GLY A 272 16.87 18.43 2.22
C GLY A 272 15.79 18.99 3.15
N ILE A 273 14.69 18.28 3.36
CA ILE A 273 13.66 18.64 4.36
C ILE A 273 14.30 18.90 5.74
N GLY A 274 15.19 18.01 6.16
CA GLY A 274 15.90 18.15 7.44
C GLY A 274 16.83 19.36 7.49
N LEU A 275 17.49 19.72 6.38
CA LEU A 275 18.36 20.90 6.32
C LEU A 275 17.63 22.23 6.60
N TYR A 276 16.36 22.32 6.25
CA TYR A 276 15.53 23.51 6.51
C TYR A 276 15.12 23.65 7.98
N VAL A 277 15.40 22.68 8.84
CA VAL A 277 15.19 22.79 10.29
C VAL A 277 16.34 23.60 10.89
N THR A 278 16.05 24.85 11.24
CA THR A 278 17.07 25.78 11.77
C THR A 278 16.83 26.09 13.24
N GLU A 279 15.59 26.04 13.72
CA GLU A 279 15.21 26.35 15.09
C GLU A 279 14.80 25.10 15.87
N LEU A 280 15.64 24.72 16.85
CA LEU A 280 15.37 23.61 17.77
C LEU A 280 14.97 24.10 19.19
N ASN A 281 14.86 25.41 19.42
CA ASN A 281 14.41 25.98 20.69
C ASN A 281 12.89 25.79 20.88
N ILE A 282 12.47 24.52 20.87
CA ILE A 282 11.07 24.14 20.99
C ILE A 282 10.73 24.04 22.48
N ILE A 283 9.64 24.68 22.91
CA ILE A 283 9.06 24.42 24.22
C ILE A 283 8.51 22.99 24.22
N ILE A 284 9.26 22.06 24.77
CA ILE A 284 8.99 20.61 24.70
C ILE A 284 7.56 20.30 25.13
N ILE A 285 7.05 20.95 26.17
CA ILE A 285 5.67 20.70 26.67
C ILE A 285 4.64 21.08 25.60
N LEU A 286 4.80 22.25 24.98
CA LEU A 286 3.89 22.71 23.92
C LEU A 286 3.96 21.80 22.71
N PHE A 287 5.16 21.36 22.33
CA PHE A 287 5.36 20.40 21.25
C PHE A 287 4.66 19.06 21.54
N LEU A 288 4.85 18.48 22.71
CA LEU A 288 4.23 17.21 23.08
C LEU A 288 2.70 17.31 23.14
N LEU A 289 2.15 18.43 23.60
CA LEU A 289 0.70 18.66 23.60
C LEU A 289 0.15 18.75 22.18
N PHE A 290 0.78 19.54 21.32
CA PHE A 290 0.37 19.70 19.92
C PHE A 290 0.48 18.39 19.14
N PHE A 291 1.61 17.70 19.29
CA PHE A 291 1.86 16.39 18.68
C PHE A 291 0.85 15.34 19.12
N SER A 292 0.58 15.24 20.43
CA SER A 292 -0.40 14.30 20.96
C SER A 292 -1.82 14.61 20.48
N LEU A 293 -2.15 15.90 20.33
CA LEU A 293 -3.44 16.33 19.82
C LEU A 293 -3.63 15.95 18.32
N ILE A 294 -2.61 16.13 17.49
CA ILE A 294 -2.63 15.71 16.08
C ILE A 294 -2.84 14.20 15.97
N ILE A 295 -2.03 13.39 16.65
CA ILE A 295 -2.14 11.92 16.61
C ILE A 295 -3.49 11.47 17.17
N ALA A 296 -3.91 12.01 18.30
CA ALA A 296 -5.17 11.65 18.93
C ALA A 296 -6.36 11.96 18.02
N SER A 297 -6.37 13.12 17.35
CA SER A 297 -7.43 13.49 16.42
C SER A 297 -7.53 12.54 15.24
N LYS A 298 -6.40 12.14 14.66
CA LYS A 298 -6.33 11.17 13.55
C LYS A 298 -6.77 9.78 14.03
N PHE A 299 -6.22 9.32 15.13
CA PHE A 299 -6.60 8.03 15.71
C PHE A 299 -8.10 7.96 16.02
N LEU A 300 -8.66 8.98 16.66
CA LEU A 300 -10.10 9.02 17.00
C LEU A 300 -10.96 9.07 15.73
N ALA A 301 -10.57 9.83 14.73
CA ALA A 301 -11.27 9.89 13.45
C ALA A 301 -11.31 8.52 12.78
N GLY A 302 -10.17 7.84 12.65
CA GLY A 302 -10.09 6.49 12.10
C GLY A 302 -10.77 5.44 12.97
N PHE A 303 -10.74 5.59 14.30
CA PHE A 303 -11.48 4.71 15.21
C PHE A 303 -13.01 4.86 15.05
N ILE A 304 -13.51 6.07 14.87
CA ILE A 304 -14.93 6.34 14.66
C ILE A 304 -15.38 5.84 13.29
N SER A 305 -14.63 6.16 12.22
CA SER A 305 -14.93 5.78 10.84
C SER A 305 -14.92 4.27 10.62
N SER A 306 -14.14 3.53 11.41
CA SER A 306 -14.05 2.07 11.36
C SER A 306 -15.42 1.37 11.49
N ARG A 307 -16.36 1.98 12.22
CA ARG A 307 -17.74 1.46 12.37
C ARG A 307 -18.50 1.49 11.05
N VAL A 308 -18.22 2.49 10.21
CA VAL A 308 -18.87 2.67 8.89
C VAL A 308 -18.35 1.62 7.90
N VAL A 309 -17.05 1.39 7.89
CA VAL A 309 -16.39 0.42 6.97
C VAL A 309 -16.33 -0.99 7.55
N LYS A 310 -16.78 -1.20 8.79
CA LYS A 310 -16.81 -2.48 9.51
C LYS A 310 -15.42 -3.12 9.65
N ILE A 311 -14.44 -2.31 10.04
CA ILE A 311 -13.08 -2.72 10.34
C ILE A 311 -12.83 -2.58 11.85
N ASP A 312 -11.77 -3.22 12.37
CA ASP A 312 -11.34 -3.04 13.74
C ASP A 312 -10.91 -1.58 13.99
N GLY A 313 -11.50 -0.94 15.02
CA GLY A 313 -11.28 0.48 15.30
C GLY A 313 -9.83 0.83 15.63
N LYS A 314 -9.13 -0.03 16.38
CA LYS A 314 -7.72 0.23 16.72
C LYS A 314 -6.83 0.13 15.51
N ILE A 315 -7.04 -0.88 14.66
CA ILE A 315 -6.27 -1.09 13.43
C ILE A 315 -6.50 0.08 12.48
N ASN A 316 -7.78 0.45 12.22
CA ASN A 316 -8.09 1.56 11.34
C ASN A 316 -7.53 2.88 11.86
N GLY A 317 -7.75 3.20 13.15
CA GLY A 317 -7.27 4.44 13.75
C GLY A 317 -5.75 4.61 13.71
N ILE A 318 -4.97 3.55 13.94
CA ILE A 318 -3.52 3.60 13.84
C ILE A 318 -3.10 3.70 12.38
N ALA A 319 -3.69 2.90 11.48
CA ALA A 319 -3.32 2.86 10.08
C ALA A 319 -3.57 4.20 9.36
N THR A 320 -4.69 4.86 9.65
CA THR A 320 -5.02 6.16 9.07
C THR A 320 -4.29 7.35 9.71
N SER A 321 -3.53 7.11 10.80
CA SER A 321 -2.69 8.12 11.43
C SER A 321 -1.29 8.23 10.84
N VAL A 322 -0.95 7.41 9.85
CA VAL A 322 0.37 7.36 9.24
C VAL A 322 0.66 8.65 8.46
N LYS A 323 1.87 9.19 8.67
CA LYS A 323 2.42 10.37 8.03
C LYS A 323 3.55 9.98 7.08
N GLY A 324 3.84 10.84 6.08
CA GLY A 324 4.82 10.48 5.06
C GLY A 324 5.45 11.62 4.27
N GLY A 325 5.84 11.29 3.05
CA GLY A 325 6.57 12.21 2.17
C GLY A 325 5.70 13.33 1.62
N VAL A 326 4.43 13.04 1.31
CA VAL A 326 3.53 14.04 0.72
C VAL A 326 3.23 15.17 1.70
N ASP A 327 2.87 14.86 2.95
CA ASP A 327 2.67 15.85 4.00
C ASP A 327 3.96 16.67 4.27
N SER A 328 5.13 16.00 4.30
CA SER A 328 6.42 16.68 4.43
C SER A 328 6.71 17.63 3.24
N SER A 329 6.32 17.22 2.02
CA SER A 329 6.50 18.04 0.81
C SER A 329 5.62 19.28 0.81
N LEU A 330 4.35 19.14 1.19
CA LEU A 330 3.44 20.30 1.31
C LEU A 330 3.92 21.27 2.37
N LEU A 331 4.47 20.76 3.47
CA LEU A 331 5.04 21.60 4.52
C LEU A 331 6.27 22.38 4.03
N LEU A 332 7.20 21.73 3.31
CA LEU A 332 8.36 22.40 2.74
C LEU A 332 7.94 23.44 1.70
N THR A 333 6.95 23.13 0.87
CA THR A 333 6.37 24.08 -0.08
C THR A 333 5.82 25.31 0.65
N SER A 334 5.15 25.15 1.80
CA SER A 334 4.65 26.26 2.61
C SER A 334 5.77 27.19 3.10
N LEU A 335 6.92 26.61 3.48
CA LEU A 335 8.10 27.37 3.90
C LEU A 335 8.75 28.11 2.73
N THR A 336 9.03 27.39 1.63
CA THR A 336 9.75 27.96 0.46
C THR A 336 8.97 29.06 -0.23
N LEU A 337 7.64 29.03 -0.16
CA LEU A 337 6.77 30.09 -0.65
C LEU A 337 6.56 31.23 0.37
N GLY A 338 7.13 31.13 1.56
CA GLY A 338 7.06 32.17 2.59
C GLY A 338 5.72 32.28 3.31
N TYR A 339 4.87 31.22 3.26
CA TYR A 339 3.59 31.21 3.99
C TYR A 339 3.76 30.90 5.48
N ILE A 340 4.84 30.23 5.86
CA ILE A 340 5.17 29.90 7.25
C ILE A 340 6.62 30.27 7.54
N ASN A 341 6.90 30.53 8.82
CA ASN A 341 8.26 30.78 9.28
C ASN A 341 9.03 29.49 9.61
N GLU A 342 10.35 29.59 9.82
CA GLU A 342 11.23 28.47 10.11
C GLU A 342 10.85 27.75 11.42
N PHE A 343 10.36 28.48 12.41
CA PHE A 343 9.90 27.89 13.67
C PHE A 343 8.70 26.96 13.45
N MET A 344 7.65 27.44 12.77
CA MET A 344 6.46 26.64 12.47
C MET A 344 6.79 25.45 11.58
N TYR A 345 7.71 25.63 10.62
CA TYR A 345 8.21 24.53 9.81
C TYR A 345 8.92 23.47 10.66
N SER A 346 9.92 23.87 11.45
CA SER A 346 10.70 22.97 12.29
C SER A 346 9.82 22.20 13.28
N PHE A 347 8.87 22.90 13.89
CA PHE A 347 7.89 22.33 14.80
C PHE A 347 7.00 21.27 14.12
N SER A 348 6.48 21.59 12.93
CA SER A 348 5.56 20.74 12.19
C SER A 348 6.25 19.51 11.58
N ILE A 349 7.47 19.67 11.02
CA ILE A 349 8.21 18.54 10.43
C ILE A 349 8.65 17.54 11.47
N LEU A 350 9.03 18.01 12.67
CA LEU A 350 9.32 17.09 13.79
C LEU A 350 8.08 16.32 14.22
N ALA A 351 6.90 16.95 14.25
CA ALA A 351 5.64 16.28 14.57
C ALA A 351 5.27 15.22 13.50
N ILE A 352 5.42 15.55 12.21
CA ILE A 352 5.21 14.60 11.10
C ILE A 352 6.19 13.43 11.20
N SER A 353 7.49 13.69 11.39
CA SER A 353 8.53 12.67 11.49
C SER A 353 8.30 11.72 12.67
N LEU A 354 7.92 12.26 13.83
CA LEU A 354 7.62 11.46 15.01
C LEU A 354 6.34 10.62 14.80
N SER A 355 5.31 11.17 14.16
CA SER A 355 4.10 10.44 13.79
C SER A 355 4.42 9.29 12.83
N ALA A 356 5.26 9.55 11.83
CA ALA A 356 5.71 8.55 10.85
C ALA A 356 6.48 7.38 11.49
N LEU A 357 7.18 7.62 12.60
CA LEU A 357 7.85 6.57 13.36
C LEU A 357 6.90 5.78 14.25
N ILE A 358 6.03 6.48 14.98
CA ILE A 358 5.19 5.87 16.02
C ILE A 358 4.05 5.04 15.42
N ALA A 359 3.37 5.53 14.40
CA ALA A 359 2.20 4.85 13.85
C ALA A 359 2.49 3.44 13.32
N PRO A 360 3.54 3.19 12.51
CA PRO A 360 3.90 1.84 12.06
C PRO A 360 4.29 0.90 13.21
N LEU A 361 5.01 1.40 14.21
CA LEU A 361 5.38 0.60 15.39
C LEU A 361 4.14 0.14 16.15
N LEU A 362 3.22 1.07 16.43
CA LEU A 362 1.95 0.75 17.09
C LEU A 362 1.10 -0.23 16.29
N PHE A 363 1.11 -0.08 14.94
CA PHE A 363 0.38 -0.96 14.05
C PHE A 363 0.93 -2.40 14.10
N GLN A 364 2.25 -2.55 13.96
CA GLN A 364 2.91 -3.86 14.04
C GLN A 364 2.65 -4.53 15.39
N MET A 365 2.78 -3.78 16.50
CA MET A 365 2.49 -4.30 17.85
C MET A 365 1.04 -4.75 17.99
N SER A 366 0.08 -3.93 17.55
CA SER A 366 -1.35 -4.22 17.64
C SER A 366 -1.74 -5.40 16.76
N TYR A 367 -1.18 -5.49 15.55
CA TYR A 367 -1.46 -6.57 14.62
C TYR A 367 -0.82 -7.90 15.07
N LYS A 368 0.45 -7.89 15.49
CA LYS A 368 1.14 -9.08 16.01
C LYS A 368 0.47 -9.63 17.28
N ALA A 369 0.03 -8.75 18.19
CA ALA A 369 -0.72 -9.17 19.36
C ALA A 369 -2.03 -9.88 18.98
N ARG A 370 -2.75 -9.37 17.97
CA ARG A 370 -3.96 -9.99 17.43
C ARG A 370 -3.70 -11.30 16.71
N LYS A 371 -2.63 -11.36 15.89
CA LYS A 371 -2.18 -12.59 15.22
C LYS A 371 -1.87 -13.68 16.24
N LYS A 372 -1.20 -13.35 17.35
CA LYS A 372 -0.88 -14.29 18.44
C LYS A 372 -2.14 -14.83 19.15
N ILE A 373 -3.18 -13.99 19.32
CA ILE A 373 -4.48 -14.42 19.86
C ILE A 373 -5.23 -15.32 18.84
N SER A 374 -5.11 -15.03 17.56
CA SER A 374 -5.66 -15.87 16.47
C SER A 374 -4.86 -17.16 16.27
N GLU A 375 -3.55 -17.13 16.49
CA GLU A 375 -2.63 -18.27 16.37
C GLU A 375 -2.85 -19.33 17.46
N SER A 376 -3.43 -18.97 18.60
CA SER A 376 -3.89 -19.97 19.60
C SER A 376 -4.98 -20.91 19.03
N LYS A 377 -5.61 -20.53 17.91
CA LYS A 377 -6.58 -21.34 17.14
C LYS A 377 -5.99 -21.99 15.89
N ARG A 378 -4.72 -21.74 15.53
CA ARG A 378 -4.10 -22.34 14.35
C ARG A 378 -3.73 -23.79 14.63
N VAL A 379 -4.18 -24.64 13.74
CA VAL A 379 -3.80 -26.07 13.72
C VAL A 379 -2.31 -26.16 13.38
N LYS A 380 -1.50 -26.72 14.26
CA LYS A 380 -0.09 -26.99 13.99
C LYS A 380 0.05 -28.17 13.02
N LEU A 381 1.07 -28.17 12.19
CA LEU A 381 1.37 -29.28 11.26
C LEU A 381 1.51 -30.64 11.95
N SER A 382 1.82 -30.65 13.25
CA SER A 382 1.92 -31.84 14.08
C SER A 382 0.58 -32.35 14.64
N GLN A 383 -0.54 -31.67 14.35
CA GLN A 383 -1.86 -32.11 14.82
C GLN A 383 -2.48 -33.11 13.84
N GLU A 384 -3.40 -33.91 14.37
CA GLU A 384 -4.17 -34.89 13.60
C GLU A 384 -5.10 -34.22 12.62
N VAL A 385 -5.26 -34.81 11.41
CA VAL A 385 -6.06 -34.24 10.32
C VAL A 385 -7.53 -34.07 10.69
N ILE A 386 -8.05 -34.94 11.55
CA ILE A 386 -9.47 -34.87 11.96
C ILE A 386 -9.85 -33.56 12.65
N LYS A 387 -8.88 -32.88 13.26
CA LYS A 387 -9.08 -31.56 13.88
C LYS A 387 -9.34 -30.43 12.87
N LEU A 388 -9.08 -30.66 11.59
CA LEU A 388 -9.40 -29.73 10.52
C LEU A 388 -10.90 -29.66 10.21
N GLN A 389 -11.69 -30.61 10.69
CA GLN A 389 -13.14 -30.69 10.46
C GLN A 389 -13.51 -30.55 8.97
N ILE A 390 -12.73 -31.19 8.08
CA ILE A 390 -12.99 -31.18 6.65
C ILE A 390 -14.22 -32.05 6.40
N LYS A 391 -15.22 -31.49 5.72
CA LYS A 391 -16.42 -32.25 5.34
C LYS A 391 -16.05 -33.28 4.27
N PRO A 392 -16.37 -34.57 4.47
CA PRO A 392 -16.08 -35.60 3.50
C PRO A 392 -16.77 -35.33 2.16
N LEU A 393 -16.05 -35.54 1.07
CA LEU A 393 -16.59 -35.46 -0.28
C LEU A 393 -16.43 -36.82 -0.94
N TYR A 394 -17.52 -37.53 -1.14
CA TYR A 394 -17.54 -38.87 -1.74
C TYR A 394 -18.84 -39.08 -2.51
N VAL A 395 -18.86 -40.14 -3.29
CA VAL A 395 -20.03 -40.68 -3.97
C VAL A 395 -20.17 -42.18 -3.65
N THR A 396 -21.41 -42.65 -3.68
CA THR A 396 -21.68 -44.09 -3.54
C THR A 396 -21.61 -44.78 -4.89
N CYS A 397 -21.39 -46.11 -4.91
CA CYS A 397 -21.37 -46.91 -6.12
C CYS A 397 -22.61 -46.73 -7.04
N GLN A 398 -23.76 -46.41 -6.45
CA GLN A 398 -25.03 -46.32 -7.19
C GLN A 398 -25.32 -44.93 -7.79
N GLU A 399 -24.53 -43.92 -7.43
CA GLU A 399 -24.69 -42.57 -8.00
C GLU A 399 -24.25 -42.56 -9.47
N ASN A 400 -25.01 -41.89 -10.32
CA ASN A 400 -24.67 -41.76 -11.72
C ASN A 400 -23.52 -40.74 -11.95
N LEU A 401 -22.84 -40.84 -13.10
CA LEU A 401 -21.70 -39.97 -13.41
C LEU A 401 -22.07 -38.50 -13.47
N ARG A 402 -23.30 -38.12 -13.77
CA ARG A 402 -23.77 -36.75 -13.76
C ARG A 402 -23.70 -36.13 -12.34
N SER A 403 -24.10 -36.91 -11.32
CA SER A 403 -23.92 -36.54 -9.90
C SER A 403 -22.45 -36.40 -9.52
N VAL A 404 -21.61 -37.33 -9.99
CA VAL A 404 -20.16 -37.29 -9.78
C VAL A 404 -19.56 -35.99 -10.33
N ILE A 405 -19.88 -35.65 -11.58
CA ILE A 405 -19.41 -34.43 -12.25
C ILE A 405 -19.88 -33.17 -11.53
N SER A 406 -21.17 -33.13 -11.11
CA SER A 406 -21.70 -32.01 -10.36
C SER A 406 -20.92 -31.76 -9.07
N LYS A 407 -20.66 -32.79 -8.28
CA LYS A 407 -19.89 -32.70 -7.02
C LYS A 407 -18.42 -32.32 -7.25
N ILE A 408 -17.78 -32.81 -8.31
CA ILE A 408 -16.41 -32.46 -8.71
C ILE A 408 -16.34 -30.98 -9.09
N SER A 409 -17.30 -30.53 -9.92
CA SER A 409 -17.38 -29.14 -10.41
C SER A 409 -17.65 -28.15 -9.27
N GLU A 410 -18.59 -28.45 -8.39
CA GLU A 410 -18.97 -27.59 -7.25
C GLU A 410 -17.80 -27.35 -6.29
N ARG A 411 -17.00 -28.37 -6.05
CA ARG A 411 -15.82 -28.29 -5.16
C ARG A 411 -14.52 -27.93 -5.88
N GLY A 412 -14.49 -27.97 -7.20
CA GLY A 412 -13.30 -27.68 -8.01
C GLY A 412 -12.15 -28.66 -7.75
N VAL A 413 -12.47 -29.95 -7.53
CA VAL A 413 -11.51 -31.02 -7.27
C VAL A 413 -11.23 -31.82 -8.55
N ARG A 414 -10.12 -32.60 -8.59
CA ARG A 414 -9.72 -33.35 -9.78
C ARG A 414 -10.18 -34.79 -9.80
N GLY A 415 -10.88 -35.25 -8.76
CA GLY A 415 -11.42 -36.58 -8.63
C GLY A 415 -12.22 -36.72 -7.34
N ILE A 416 -13.03 -37.73 -7.22
CA ILE A 416 -13.92 -37.97 -6.08
C ILE A 416 -13.86 -39.40 -5.61
N VAL A 417 -13.79 -39.62 -4.30
CA VAL A 417 -13.73 -40.97 -3.70
C VAL A 417 -15.07 -41.68 -3.86
N VAL A 418 -15.02 -42.94 -4.28
CA VAL A 418 -16.18 -43.81 -4.37
C VAL A 418 -16.18 -44.78 -3.19
N VAL A 419 -17.32 -44.92 -2.52
CA VAL A 419 -17.49 -45.80 -1.37
C VAL A 419 -18.51 -46.88 -1.64
N ASN A 420 -18.37 -48.02 -0.96
CA ASN A 420 -19.34 -49.11 -0.96
C ASN A 420 -20.52 -48.84 -0.01
N TYR A 421 -21.42 -49.79 0.13
CA TYR A 421 -22.58 -49.71 1.04
C TYR A 421 -22.21 -49.59 2.53
N GLU A 422 -21.01 -50.04 2.90
CA GLU A 422 -20.48 -49.93 4.27
C GLU A 422 -19.68 -48.62 4.47
N ASN A 423 -19.75 -47.67 3.54
CA ASN A 423 -18.95 -46.44 3.52
C ASN A 423 -17.43 -46.65 3.52
N LYS A 424 -16.96 -47.79 3.01
CA LYS A 424 -15.52 -48.08 2.83
C LYS A 424 -15.08 -47.58 1.46
N PRO A 425 -13.93 -46.88 1.34
CA PRO A 425 -13.42 -46.40 0.06
C PRO A 425 -13.01 -47.57 -0.84
N LEU A 426 -13.49 -47.55 -2.08
CA LEU A 426 -13.16 -48.50 -3.13
C LEU A 426 -12.06 -48.01 -4.08
N GLY A 427 -12.01 -46.72 -4.28
CA GLY A 427 -11.13 -46.00 -5.19
C GLY A 427 -11.61 -44.58 -5.39
N TYR A 428 -11.14 -43.94 -6.43
CA TYR A 428 -11.66 -42.61 -6.83
C TYR A 428 -11.86 -42.54 -8.35
N VAL A 429 -12.82 -41.73 -8.78
CA VAL A 429 -13.05 -41.38 -10.18
C VAL A 429 -12.33 -40.09 -10.47
N SER A 430 -11.42 -40.06 -11.43
CA SER A 430 -10.70 -38.88 -11.86
C SER A 430 -11.46 -38.10 -12.97
N ILE A 431 -11.12 -36.82 -13.15
CA ILE A 431 -11.62 -36.05 -14.30
C ILE A 431 -11.18 -36.72 -15.61
N GLN A 432 -9.99 -37.34 -15.67
CA GLN A 432 -9.48 -37.99 -16.87
C GLN A 432 -10.38 -39.19 -17.25
N THR A 433 -10.73 -40.02 -16.27
CA THR A 433 -11.66 -41.13 -16.49
C THR A 433 -13.02 -40.65 -17.02
N LEU A 434 -13.52 -39.52 -16.52
CA LEU A 434 -14.80 -38.95 -16.98
C LEU A 434 -14.73 -38.41 -18.40
N LEU A 435 -13.59 -37.86 -18.83
CA LEU A 435 -13.41 -37.33 -20.18
C LEU A 435 -13.31 -38.43 -21.25
N GLU A 436 -13.01 -39.66 -20.87
CA GLU A 436 -12.96 -40.83 -21.77
C GLU A 436 -14.34 -41.43 -22.04
N ILE A 437 -15.39 -41.01 -21.31
CA ILE A 437 -16.75 -41.53 -21.42
C ILE A 437 -17.62 -40.53 -22.17
N ASP A 438 -18.46 -41.04 -23.10
CA ASP A 438 -19.39 -40.19 -23.84
C ASP A 438 -20.38 -39.49 -22.86
N PRO A 439 -20.54 -38.18 -22.95
CA PRO A 439 -21.44 -37.41 -22.09
C PRO A 439 -22.89 -37.89 -22.11
N GLU A 440 -23.37 -38.51 -23.20
CA GLU A 440 -24.72 -39.07 -23.29
C GLU A 440 -24.94 -40.27 -22.35
N LEU A 441 -23.87 -40.93 -21.92
CA LEU A 441 -23.93 -42.06 -21.02
C LEU A 441 -23.92 -41.67 -19.54
N TYR A 442 -23.65 -40.43 -19.19
CA TYR A 442 -23.45 -40.01 -17.80
C TYR A 442 -24.68 -40.20 -16.89
N GLU A 443 -25.88 -40.17 -17.43
CA GLU A 443 -27.10 -40.41 -16.66
C GLU A 443 -27.33 -41.87 -16.33
N ASN A 444 -26.87 -42.77 -17.20
CA ASN A 444 -27.13 -44.23 -17.12
C ASN A 444 -25.95 -45.00 -16.52
N THR A 445 -24.75 -44.45 -16.52
CA THR A 445 -23.53 -45.09 -15.98
C THR A 445 -23.35 -44.76 -14.51
N LYS A 446 -23.14 -45.77 -13.68
CA LYS A 446 -22.91 -45.60 -12.24
C LYS A 446 -21.44 -45.43 -11.93
N ALA A 447 -21.12 -44.83 -10.77
CA ALA A 447 -19.75 -44.58 -10.33
C ALA A 447 -18.88 -45.84 -10.21
N CYS A 448 -19.47 -47.00 -9.94
CA CYS A 448 -18.73 -48.26 -9.88
C CYS A 448 -18.67 -49.02 -11.21
N ASP A 449 -19.37 -48.57 -12.26
CA ASP A 449 -19.32 -49.17 -13.58
C ASP A 449 -18.10 -48.67 -14.40
N VAL A 450 -17.37 -47.68 -13.88
CA VAL A 450 -16.19 -47.11 -14.50
C VAL A 450 -14.92 -47.59 -13.80
N LEU A 451 -13.78 -47.41 -14.48
CA LEU A 451 -12.48 -47.77 -13.91
C LEU A 451 -12.17 -46.81 -12.72
N LEU A 452 -12.11 -47.39 -11.52
CA LEU A 452 -11.70 -46.66 -10.33
C LEU A 452 -10.17 -46.67 -10.21
N GLU A 453 -9.59 -45.51 -10.00
CA GLU A 453 -8.19 -45.40 -9.63
C GLU A 453 -8.00 -45.71 -8.14
N GLU A 454 -6.84 -46.25 -7.78
CA GLU A 454 -6.50 -46.59 -6.39
C GLU A 454 -6.39 -45.28 -5.57
N VAL A 455 -7.16 -45.20 -4.47
CA VAL A 455 -7.14 -44.07 -3.54
C VAL A 455 -6.20 -44.39 -2.38
N PRO A 456 -5.21 -43.53 -2.07
CA PRO A 456 -4.41 -43.68 -0.87
C PRO A 456 -5.29 -43.56 0.39
N ILE A 457 -5.10 -44.49 1.32
CA ILE A 457 -5.85 -44.56 2.59
C ILE A 457 -4.91 -44.24 3.74
N GLU A 458 -5.39 -43.42 4.68
CA GLU A 458 -4.73 -43.10 5.94
C GLU A 458 -5.76 -43.16 7.10
N TYR A 459 -5.28 -43.34 8.32
CA TYR A 459 -6.15 -43.39 9.48
C TYR A 459 -6.44 -41.98 10.06
N ASP A 460 -7.53 -41.89 10.82
CA ASP A 460 -8.03 -40.63 11.40
C ASP A 460 -7.04 -39.94 12.38
N ASN A 461 -6.08 -40.67 12.93
CA ASN A 461 -5.01 -40.15 13.78
C ASN A 461 -3.78 -39.65 13.02
N VAL A 462 -3.78 -39.68 11.68
CA VAL A 462 -2.66 -39.24 10.85
C VAL A 462 -2.40 -37.72 11.06
N LYS A 463 -1.13 -37.34 11.11
CA LYS A 463 -0.72 -35.94 11.24
C LYS A 463 -0.72 -35.24 9.87
N ILE A 464 -0.99 -33.95 9.88
CA ILE A 464 -1.00 -33.14 8.64
C ILE A 464 0.34 -33.23 7.90
N ILE A 465 1.46 -33.25 8.62
CA ILE A 465 2.79 -33.38 8.01
C ILE A 465 2.99 -34.69 7.29
N ASP A 466 2.41 -35.79 7.79
CA ASP A 466 2.52 -37.10 7.19
C ASP A 466 1.63 -37.19 5.95
N LEU A 467 0.46 -36.58 5.95
CA LEU A 467 -0.37 -36.42 4.76
C LEU A 467 0.32 -35.64 3.65
N LEU A 468 1.05 -34.57 3.97
CA LEU A 468 1.83 -33.80 2.97
C LEU A 468 2.89 -34.71 2.31
N ARG A 469 3.55 -35.56 3.11
CA ARG A 469 4.52 -36.54 2.59
C ARG A 469 3.83 -37.55 1.69
N LYS A 470 2.66 -38.06 2.11
CA LYS A 470 1.87 -39.03 1.34
C LYS A 470 1.41 -38.49 -0.01
N PHE A 471 0.92 -37.24 -0.07
CA PHE A 471 0.57 -36.55 -1.33
C PHE A 471 1.77 -36.47 -2.27
N ARG A 472 2.96 -36.15 -1.76
CA ARG A 472 4.19 -36.09 -2.54
C ARG A 472 4.65 -37.45 -3.07
N GLU A 473 4.45 -38.53 -2.29
CA GLU A 473 4.85 -39.88 -2.65
C GLU A 473 3.89 -40.54 -3.65
N THR A 474 2.59 -40.25 -3.51
CA THR A 474 1.56 -40.91 -4.34
C THR A 474 1.18 -40.12 -5.58
N GLU A 475 1.42 -38.80 -5.58
CA GLU A 475 1.02 -37.85 -6.64
C GLU A 475 -0.49 -37.90 -6.96
N LYS A 476 -1.30 -38.46 -6.04
CA LYS A 476 -2.76 -38.54 -6.22
C LYS A 476 -3.45 -37.27 -5.70
N PRO A 477 -4.59 -36.84 -6.30
CA PRO A 477 -5.27 -35.62 -5.96
C PRO A 477 -6.04 -35.67 -4.63
N VAL A 478 -6.28 -36.85 -4.09
CA VAL A 478 -7.11 -37.09 -2.90
C VAL A 478 -6.57 -38.23 -2.06
N ILE A 479 -6.67 -38.11 -0.73
CA ILE A 479 -6.41 -39.20 0.25
C ILE A 479 -7.70 -39.45 1.03
N ALA A 480 -8.09 -40.68 1.17
CA ALA A 480 -9.21 -41.10 2.00
C ALA A 480 -8.75 -41.32 3.44
N ILE A 481 -9.43 -40.72 4.40
CA ILE A 481 -9.17 -40.85 5.83
C ILE A 481 -10.23 -41.80 6.40
N VAL A 482 -9.81 -42.88 7.01
CA VAL A 482 -10.70 -43.92 7.53
C VAL A 482 -10.50 -44.13 9.03
N ASN A 483 -11.52 -44.65 9.69
CA ASN A 483 -11.41 -45.10 11.07
C ASN A 483 -10.76 -46.51 11.14
N LYS A 484 -10.62 -47.07 12.34
CA LYS A 484 -10.03 -48.40 12.56
C LYS A 484 -10.82 -49.53 11.92
N GLU A 485 -12.08 -49.33 11.59
CA GLU A 485 -12.97 -50.29 10.92
C GLU A 485 -12.93 -50.17 9.38
N GLY A 486 -12.11 -49.22 8.85
CA GLY A 486 -11.96 -48.96 7.42
C GLY A 486 -13.10 -48.10 6.84
N VAL A 487 -13.95 -47.50 7.68
CA VAL A 487 -15.06 -46.63 7.24
C VAL A 487 -14.52 -45.25 6.99
N LEU A 488 -14.95 -44.61 5.90
CA LEU A 488 -14.55 -43.28 5.52
C LEU A 488 -15.00 -42.24 6.56
N VAL A 489 -14.06 -41.49 7.12
CA VAL A 489 -14.29 -40.39 8.05
C VAL A 489 -14.28 -39.05 7.31
N THR A 490 -13.29 -38.82 6.48
CA THR A 490 -13.17 -37.63 5.64
C THR A 490 -12.31 -37.85 4.41
N THR A 491 -12.32 -36.92 3.48
CA THR A 491 -11.45 -36.90 2.31
C THR A 491 -10.63 -35.63 2.33
N VAL A 492 -9.34 -35.74 2.06
CA VAL A 492 -8.42 -34.62 2.02
C VAL A 492 -7.90 -34.45 0.61
N TYR A 493 -8.02 -33.24 0.05
CA TYR A 493 -7.53 -32.90 -1.28
C TYR A 493 -6.23 -32.12 -1.18
N GLU A 494 -5.27 -32.41 -2.06
CA GLU A 494 -3.98 -31.70 -2.12
C GLU A 494 -4.17 -30.20 -2.17
N ARG A 495 -5.08 -29.72 -3.01
CA ARG A 495 -5.38 -28.29 -3.17
C ARG A 495 -5.97 -27.65 -1.91
N GLU A 496 -6.81 -28.35 -1.18
CA GLU A 496 -7.39 -27.84 0.08
C GLU A 496 -6.32 -27.75 1.17
N LEU A 497 -5.46 -28.76 1.24
CA LEU A 497 -4.35 -28.77 2.18
C LEU A 497 -3.31 -27.70 1.83
N ALA A 498 -2.99 -27.50 0.55
CA ALA A 498 -2.11 -26.44 0.09
C ALA A 498 -2.66 -25.04 0.42
N ARG A 499 -3.96 -24.78 0.18
CA ARG A 499 -4.61 -23.52 0.60
C ARG A 499 -4.57 -23.31 2.10
N PHE A 500 -4.78 -24.37 2.87
CA PHE A 500 -4.68 -24.33 4.32
C PHE A 500 -3.26 -23.94 4.76
N LEU A 501 -2.22 -24.54 4.14
CA LEU A 501 -0.81 -24.22 4.42
C LEU A 501 -0.43 -22.77 4.06
N ILE A 502 -0.93 -22.26 2.93
CA ILE A 502 -0.72 -20.84 2.55
C ILE A 502 -1.41 -19.90 3.53
N SER A 503 -2.51 -20.33 4.16
CA SER A 503 -3.24 -19.55 5.16
C SER A 503 -2.65 -19.60 6.57
N LEU A 504 -1.70 -20.52 6.82
CA LEU A 504 -0.93 -20.66 8.06
C LEU A 504 0.18 -19.63 8.17
#